data_76c57e60c368bb5ba64fbaa733856db6
#
_entry.id   76c57e60c368bb5ba64fbaa733856db6
#
_cell.length_a   1.000
_cell.length_b   1.000
_cell.length_c   1.000
_cell.angle_alpha   90.00
_cell.angle_beta   90.00
_cell.angle_gamma   90.00
#
_symmetry.space_group_name_H-M   'P 1'
#
loop_
_entity.id
_entity.type
_entity.pdbx_description
1 polymer ?
#
loop_
_entity_poly.entity_id
_entity_poly.type
_entity_poly.pdbx_seq_one_letter_code
_entity_poly.pdbx_strand_id
1 'polypeptide(L)'
;MNRPIPGQSLTDEPRNYAWERPPEITDPNEAVKYHLDRVADPEIIDNVFYALDMGMPVKTLTDSMMTGAVAKGMHNIDVGLIVEPLIRRAIMRIADNAGVDYKETFEEKEVSIEERAARMVRIVESTPEEERDAGYDFLTEISSNVQEEEQPQEEP
;
A
#
# COMPACT_ATOMS: atom_id res chain seq x y z
N MET A 1 -13.62 20.37 -7.52
CA MET A 1 -12.79 19.38 -6.76
C MET A 1 -12.35 20.05 -5.47
N ASN A 2 -12.90 19.64 -4.34
CA ASN A 2 -12.43 20.10 -3.03
C ASN A 2 -11.10 19.41 -2.74
N ARG A 3 -10.00 20.16 -2.74
CA ARG A 3 -8.72 19.65 -2.26
C ARG A 3 -8.74 19.71 -0.74
N PRO A 4 -8.39 18.63 -0.03
CA PRO A 4 -8.26 18.69 1.42
C PRO A 4 -7.20 19.73 1.80
N ILE A 5 -7.56 20.61 2.70
CA ILE A 5 -6.65 21.64 3.22
C ILE A 5 -5.93 21.00 4.41
N PRO A 6 -4.60 21.13 4.53
CA PRO A 6 -3.88 20.61 5.70
C PRO A 6 -4.49 21.18 7.00
N GLY A 7 -4.85 20.29 7.93
CA GLY A 7 -5.50 20.66 9.19
C GLY A 7 -7.02 20.85 9.14
N GLN A 8 -7.66 20.65 7.99
CA GLN A 8 -9.12 20.77 7.85
C GLN A 8 -9.87 19.80 8.77
N SER A 9 -9.34 18.60 8.98
CA SER A 9 -9.91 17.60 9.90
C SER A 9 -9.93 18.05 11.38
N LEU A 10 -9.18 19.08 11.74
CA LEU A 10 -9.20 19.68 13.08
C LEU A 10 -10.31 20.71 13.26
N THR A 11 -10.86 21.23 12.16
CA THR A 11 -11.83 22.33 12.14
C THR A 11 -13.18 21.95 11.55
N ASP A 12 -13.26 20.87 10.74
CA ASP A 12 -14.49 20.36 10.18
C ASP A 12 -15.23 19.44 11.16
N GLU A 13 -16.53 19.33 10.96
CA GLU A 13 -17.34 18.38 11.72
C GLU A 13 -16.87 16.95 11.48
N PRO A 14 -16.71 16.12 12.55
CA PRO A 14 -16.39 14.71 12.42
C PRO A 14 -17.35 13.99 11.46
N ARG A 15 -16.86 13.01 10.68
CA ARG A 15 -17.62 12.19 9.73
C ARG A 15 -17.97 12.88 8.40
N ASN A 16 -17.27 13.91 8.04
CA ASN A 16 -17.46 14.55 6.73
C ASN A 16 -16.73 13.82 5.59
N TYR A 17 -15.67 13.07 5.90
CA TYR A 17 -14.92 12.26 4.93
C TYR A 17 -15.38 10.80 4.91
N ALA A 18 -15.22 10.14 3.77
CA ALA A 18 -15.61 8.74 3.60
C ALA A 18 -14.92 7.80 4.60
N TRP A 19 -13.64 8.06 4.92
CA TRP A 19 -12.87 7.26 5.89
C TRP A 19 -13.20 7.55 7.36
N GLU A 20 -13.91 8.61 7.67
CA GLU A 20 -14.40 8.93 9.03
C GLU A 20 -15.75 8.28 9.34
N ARG A 21 -16.40 7.72 8.32
CA ARG A 21 -17.66 7.02 8.46
C ARG A 21 -17.42 5.52 8.60
N PRO A 22 -18.33 4.79 9.27
CA PRO A 22 -18.32 3.34 9.18
C PRO A 22 -18.37 2.90 7.72
N PRO A 23 -17.56 1.91 7.31
CA PRO A 23 -17.56 1.41 5.93
C PRO A 23 -18.94 0.82 5.59
N GLU A 24 -19.32 0.93 4.31
CA GLU A 24 -20.59 0.39 3.82
C GLU A 24 -20.60 -1.14 3.86
N ILE A 25 -19.46 -1.76 3.58
CA ILE A 25 -19.27 -3.21 3.51
C ILE A 25 -18.28 -3.62 4.60
N THR A 26 -18.72 -4.47 5.51
CA THR A 26 -17.90 -5.01 6.61
C THR A 26 -17.61 -6.52 6.44
N ASP A 27 -18.44 -7.22 5.66
CA ASP A 27 -18.24 -8.64 5.36
C ASP A 27 -17.27 -8.81 4.17
N PRO A 28 -16.17 -9.57 4.33
CA PRO A 28 -15.24 -9.86 3.23
C PRO A 28 -15.90 -10.51 2.01
N ASN A 29 -16.91 -11.37 2.19
CA ASN A 29 -17.61 -12.00 1.06
C ASN A 29 -18.42 -10.98 0.24
N GLU A 30 -19.04 -10.01 0.90
CA GLU A 30 -19.71 -8.90 0.25
C GLU A 30 -18.70 -8.02 -0.52
N ALA A 31 -17.54 -7.76 0.08
CA ALA A 31 -16.49 -7.00 -0.56
C ALA A 31 -15.92 -7.71 -1.81
N VAL A 32 -15.71 -9.03 -1.75
CA VAL A 32 -15.34 -9.84 -2.92
C VAL A 32 -16.37 -9.68 -4.02
N LYS A 33 -17.65 -9.84 -3.70
CA LYS A 33 -18.74 -9.69 -4.68
C LYS A 33 -18.74 -8.29 -5.30
N TYR A 34 -18.63 -7.24 -4.49
CA TYR A 34 -18.57 -5.86 -4.95
C TYR A 34 -17.45 -5.65 -5.98
N HIS A 35 -16.24 -6.15 -5.69
CA HIS A 35 -15.12 -6.00 -6.60
C HIS A 35 -15.25 -6.85 -7.87
N LEU A 36 -15.77 -8.08 -7.76
CA LEU A 36 -16.01 -8.94 -8.92
C LEU A 36 -17.08 -8.37 -9.84
N ASP A 37 -18.20 -7.91 -9.29
CA ASP A 37 -19.27 -7.27 -10.07
C ASP A 37 -18.74 -6.02 -10.80
N ARG A 38 -17.86 -5.27 -10.16
CA ARG A 38 -17.23 -4.09 -10.74
C ARG A 38 -16.24 -4.46 -11.86
N VAL A 39 -15.41 -5.50 -11.68
CA VAL A 39 -14.48 -5.97 -12.72
C VAL A 39 -15.23 -6.59 -13.91
N ALA A 40 -16.42 -7.15 -13.66
CA ALA A 40 -17.28 -7.70 -14.71
C ALA A 40 -17.96 -6.63 -15.61
N ASP A 41 -17.90 -5.37 -15.20
CA ASP A 41 -18.40 -4.26 -16.03
C ASP A 41 -17.55 -4.11 -17.31
N PRO A 42 -18.16 -4.08 -18.51
CA PRO A 42 -17.42 -4.02 -19.78
C PRO A 42 -16.48 -2.82 -19.89
N GLU A 43 -16.87 -1.65 -19.39
CA GLU A 43 -15.99 -0.46 -19.44
C GLU A 43 -14.79 -0.60 -18.50
N ILE A 44 -14.99 -1.26 -17.37
CA ILE A 44 -13.91 -1.46 -16.39
C ILE A 44 -12.96 -2.55 -16.82
N ILE A 45 -13.47 -3.67 -17.37
CA ILE A 45 -12.61 -4.75 -17.83
C ILE A 45 -11.72 -4.32 -19.00
N ASP A 46 -12.23 -3.49 -19.91
CA ASP A 46 -11.43 -2.92 -21.00
C ASP A 46 -10.30 -2.04 -20.48
N ASN A 47 -10.56 -1.23 -19.44
CA ASN A 47 -9.54 -0.42 -18.78
C ASN A 47 -8.53 -1.29 -18.04
N VAL A 48 -8.94 -2.40 -17.42
CA VAL A 48 -8.06 -3.39 -16.79
C VAL A 48 -7.13 -3.99 -17.83
N PHE A 49 -7.65 -4.47 -18.96
CA PHE A 49 -6.83 -5.03 -20.04
C PHE A 49 -5.85 -4.01 -20.60
N TYR A 50 -6.31 -2.79 -20.84
CA TYR A 50 -5.44 -1.70 -21.29
C TYR A 50 -4.30 -1.43 -20.31
N ALA A 51 -4.57 -1.42 -18.99
CA ALA A 51 -3.55 -1.22 -17.99
C ALA A 51 -2.51 -2.37 -17.96
N LEU A 52 -2.97 -3.62 -18.13
CA LEU A 52 -2.09 -4.79 -18.22
C LEU A 52 -1.21 -4.74 -19.46
N ASP A 53 -1.77 -4.41 -20.62
CA ASP A 53 -1.04 -4.24 -21.90
C ASP A 53 0.03 -3.12 -21.80
N MET A 54 -0.26 -2.07 -21.05
CA MET A 54 0.71 -1.01 -20.75
C MET A 54 1.81 -1.46 -19.79
N GLY A 55 1.77 -2.70 -19.30
CA GLY A 55 2.77 -3.30 -18.43
C GLY A 55 2.57 -3.02 -16.94
N MET A 56 1.37 -2.57 -16.53
CA MET A 56 1.03 -2.45 -15.11
C MET A 56 0.88 -3.85 -14.51
N PRO A 57 1.59 -4.17 -13.42
CA PRO A 57 1.43 -5.46 -12.76
C PRO A 57 0.04 -5.61 -12.15
N VAL A 58 -0.48 -6.84 -12.18
CA VAL A 58 -1.79 -7.18 -11.58
C VAL A 58 -1.84 -6.78 -10.11
N LYS A 59 -0.76 -6.99 -9.35
CA LYS A 59 -0.67 -6.60 -7.94
C LYS A 59 -0.89 -5.10 -7.76
N THR A 60 -0.21 -4.27 -8.54
CA THR A 60 -0.35 -2.80 -8.46
C THR A 60 -1.76 -2.35 -8.80
N LEU A 61 -2.37 -2.99 -9.81
CA LEU A 61 -3.74 -2.72 -10.19
C LEU A 61 -4.72 -3.05 -9.07
N THR A 62 -4.60 -4.25 -8.48
CA THR A 62 -5.46 -4.66 -7.35
C THR A 62 -5.26 -3.80 -6.11
N ASP A 63 -4.02 -3.48 -5.75
CA ASP A 63 -3.72 -2.57 -4.64
C ASP A 63 -4.40 -1.19 -4.85
N SER A 64 -4.36 -0.68 -6.08
CA SER A 64 -5.02 0.58 -6.44
C SER A 64 -6.55 0.50 -6.33
N MET A 65 -7.13 -0.65 -6.72
CA MET A 65 -8.57 -0.89 -6.57
C MET A 65 -9.00 -0.94 -5.10
N MET A 66 -8.22 -1.64 -4.26
CA MET A 66 -8.50 -1.72 -2.81
C MET A 66 -8.38 -0.35 -2.15
N THR A 67 -7.30 0.37 -2.42
CA THR A 67 -7.08 1.73 -1.90
C THR A 67 -8.19 2.69 -2.34
N GLY A 68 -8.62 2.60 -3.60
CA GLY A 68 -9.72 3.41 -4.13
C GLY A 68 -11.07 3.11 -3.46
N ALA A 69 -11.34 1.85 -3.11
CA ALA A 69 -12.54 1.45 -2.39
C ALA A 69 -12.53 1.94 -0.93
N VAL A 70 -11.38 1.83 -0.25
CA VAL A 70 -11.20 2.38 1.10
C VAL A 70 -11.37 3.90 1.10
N ALA A 71 -10.78 4.61 0.15
CA ALA A 71 -10.91 6.06 0.02
C ALA A 71 -12.36 6.52 -0.22
N LYS A 72 -13.18 5.65 -0.82
CA LYS A 72 -14.62 5.89 -1.02
C LYS A 72 -15.49 5.48 0.17
N GLY A 73 -14.90 4.84 1.20
CA GLY A 73 -15.63 4.35 2.35
C GLY A 73 -16.43 3.07 2.09
N MET A 74 -16.13 2.35 0.99
CA MET A 74 -16.82 1.10 0.67
C MET A 74 -16.49 0.01 1.68
N HIS A 75 -15.23 -0.21 1.99
CA HIS A 75 -14.77 -1.11 3.05
C HIS A 75 -13.52 -0.54 3.73
N ASN A 76 -13.19 -1.08 4.90
CA ASN A 76 -11.96 -0.72 5.61
C ASN A 76 -10.72 -1.41 4.98
N ILE A 77 -9.54 -0.99 5.43
CA ILE A 77 -8.27 -1.52 4.91
C ILE A 77 -8.10 -3.01 5.23
N ASP A 78 -8.56 -3.47 6.38
CA ASP A 78 -8.43 -4.86 6.82
C ASP A 78 -9.22 -5.80 5.89
N VAL A 79 -10.46 -5.42 5.57
CA VAL A 79 -11.26 -6.15 4.56
C VAL A 79 -10.57 -6.12 3.21
N GLY A 80 -10.03 -4.96 2.79
CA GLY A 80 -9.27 -4.83 1.54
C GLY A 80 -8.09 -5.81 1.47
N LEU A 81 -7.30 -5.92 2.54
CA LEU A 81 -6.16 -6.85 2.61
C LEU A 81 -6.59 -8.32 2.54
N ILE A 82 -7.73 -8.67 3.14
CA ILE A 82 -8.26 -10.04 3.10
C ILE A 82 -8.73 -10.41 1.69
N VAL A 83 -9.38 -9.50 0.98
CA VAL A 83 -10.00 -9.79 -0.31
C VAL A 83 -9.04 -9.59 -1.50
N GLU A 84 -7.99 -8.77 -1.36
CA GLU A 84 -7.02 -8.46 -2.42
C GLU A 84 -6.51 -9.72 -3.14
N PRO A 85 -6.02 -10.78 -2.45
CA PRO A 85 -5.49 -11.96 -3.13
C PRO A 85 -6.53 -12.69 -3.98
N LEU A 86 -7.79 -12.65 -3.58
CA LEU A 86 -8.89 -13.27 -4.32
C LEU A 86 -9.20 -12.49 -5.60
N ILE A 87 -9.26 -11.16 -5.50
CA ILE A 87 -9.51 -10.28 -6.64
C ILE A 87 -8.34 -10.34 -7.64
N ARG A 88 -7.09 -10.31 -7.15
CA ARG A 88 -5.90 -10.47 -7.97
C ARG A 88 -5.95 -11.77 -8.78
N ARG A 89 -6.26 -12.89 -8.13
CA ARG A 89 -6.39 -14.18 -8.79
C ARG A 89 -7.54 -14.21 -9.81
N ALA A 90 -8.63 -13.53 -9.52
CA ALA A 90 -9.75 -13.42 -10.45
C ALA A 90 -9.36 -12.63 -11.71
N ILE A 91 -8.65 -11.50 -11.56
CA ILE A 91 -8.16 -10.69 -12.69
C ILE A 91 -7.19 -11.51 -13.55
N MET A 92 -6.22 -12.21 -12.93
CA MET A 92 -5.29 -13.08 -13.67
C MET A 92 -6.05 -14.11 -14.49
N ARG A 93 -7.07 -14.76 -13.91
CA ARG A 93 -7.89 -15.77 -14.60
C ARG A 93 -8.68 -15.16 -15.76
N ILE A 94 -9.17 -13.95 -15.60
CA ILE A 94 -9.90 -13.23 -16.67
C ILE A 94 -8.93 -12.87 -17.80
N ALA A 95 -7.72 -12.38 -17.49
CA ALA A 95 -6.68 -12.08 -18.45
C ALA A 95 -6.24 -13.33 -19.23
N ASP A 96 -6.01 -14.45 -18.54
CA ASP A 96 -5.69 -15.75 -19.16
C ASP A 96 -6.77 -16.19 -20.16
N ASN A 97 -8.05 -16.05 -19.79
CA ASN A 97 -9.16 -16.41 -20.64
C ASN A 97 -9.31 -15.48 -21.87
N ALA A 98 -8.91 -14.22 -21.71
CA ALA A 98 -8.93 -13.23 -22.79
C ALA A 98 -7.67 -13.27 -23.67
N GLY A 99 -6.63 -14.03 -23.26
CA GLY A 99 -5.33 -14.09 -23.95
C GLY A 99 -4.53 -12.79 -23.83
N VAL A 100 -4.72 -12.07 -22.74
CA VAL A 100 -3.97 -10.84 -22.43
C VAL A 100 -2.74 -11.20 -21.60
N ASP A 101 -1.56 -10.79 -22.07
CA ASP A 101 -0.31 -10.97 -21.33
C ASP A 101 -0.26 -10.02 -20.13
N TYR A 102 0.20 -10.52 -19.01
CA TYR A 102 0.32 -9.71 -17.80
C TYR A 102 1.57 -10.05 -16.98
N LYS A 103 1.95 -9.12 -16.12
CA LYS A 103 2.97 -9.34 -15.07
C LYS A 103 2.25 -9.41 -13.72
N GLU A 104 2.63 -10.36 -12.87
CA GLU A 104 2.02 -10.46 -11.53
C GLU A 104 2.51 -9.33 -10.63
N THR A 105 3.82 -9.09 -10.62
CA THR A 105 4.50 -8.03 -9.85
C THR A 105 5.48 -7.30 -10.73
N PHE A 106 5.96 -6.14 -10.30
CA PHE A 106 7.16 -5.59 -10.90
C PHE A 106 8.29 -6.59 -10.67
N GLU A 107 9.06 -6.91 -11.73
CA GLU A 107 10.32 -7.61 -11.53
C GLU A 107 11.18 -6.71 -10.62
N GLU A 108 11.29 -7.08 -9.35
CA GLU A 108 12.36 -6.56 -8.54
C GLU A 108 13.64 -7.06 -9.22
N LYS A 109 14.37 -6.16 -9.90
CA LYS A 109 15.77 -6.44 -10.20
C LYS A 109 16.35 -6.83 -8.85
N GLU A 110 16.81 -8.07 -8.71
CA GLU A 110 17.62 -8.47 -7.57
C GLU A 110 18.86 -7.58 -7.58
N VAL A 111 18.70 -6.42 -6.93
CA VAL A 111 19.83 -5.51 -6.71
C VAL A 111 20.74 -6.24 -5.76
N SER A 112 21.91 -6.63 -6.25
CA SER A 112 22.89 -7.36 -5.46
C SER A 112 23.16 -6.61 -4.15
N ILE A 113 23.55 -7.33 -3.10
CA ILE A 113 23.89 -6.71 -1.80
C ILE A 113 24.95 -5.62 -2.01
N GLU A 114 25.87 -5.84 -2.95
CA GLU A 114 26.93 -4.91 -3.34
C GLU A 114 26.38 -3.62 -3.97
N GLU A 115 25.38 -3.74 -4.87
CA GLU A 115 24.70 -2.56 -5.45
C GLU A 115 23.86 -1.80 -4.43
N ARG A 116 23.21 -2.50 -3.49
CA ARG A 116 22.49 -1.86 -2.38
C ARG A 116 23.46 -1.11 -1.47
N ALA A 117 24.59 -1.74 -1.12
CA ALA A 117 25.63 -1.10 -0.32
C ALA A 117 26.22 0.13 -1.02
N ALA A 118 26.57 0.02 -2.31
CA ALA A 118 27.07 1.13 -3.09
C ALA A 118 26.07 2.29 -3.21
N ARG A 119 24.78 1.98 -3.28
CA ARG A 119 23.71 2.99 -3.30
C ARG A 119 23.58 3.68 -1.94
N MET A 120 23.67 2.93 -0.83
CA MET A 120 23.68 3.50 0.51
C MET A 120 24.88 4.41 0.74
N VAL A 121 26.08 3.98 0.36
CA VAL A 121 27.28 4.81 0.46
C VAL A 121 27.11 6.13 -0.30
N ARG A 122 26.58 6.12 -1.52
CA ARG A 122 26.33 7.36 -2.28
C ARG A 122 25.32 8.28 -1.58
N ILE A 123 24.27 7.72 -0.97
CA ILE A 123 23.28 8.51 -0.23
C ILE A 123 23.96 9.17 0.96
N VAL A 124 24.73 8.41 1.74
CA VAL A 124 25.45 8.93 2.91
C VAL A 124 26.47 10.00 2.51
N GLU A 125 27.22 9.79 1.41
CA GLU A 125 28.18 10.77 0.91
C GLU A 125 27.52 12.05 0.37
N SER A 126 26.31 11.95 -0.19
CA SER A 126 25.56 13.09 -0.71
C SER A 126 24.76 13.84 0.37
N THR A 127 24.62 13.27 1.55
CA THR A 127 23.89 13.90 2.67
C THR A 127 24.82 14.86 3.40
N PRO A 128 24.40 16.12 3.67
CA PRO A 128 25.21 17.07 4.45
C PRO A 128 25.60 16.50 5.82
N GLU A 129 26.77 16.86 6.32
CA GLU A 129 27.29 16.36 7.60
C GLU A 129 26.31 16.61 8.76
N GLU A 130 25.70 17.81 8.78
CA GLU A 130 24.73 18.20 9.83
C GLU A 130 23.49 17.27 9.84
N GLU A 131 23.02 16.81 8.69
CA GLU A 131 21.90 15.86 8.60
C GLU A 131 22.33 14.42 8.94
N ARG A 132 23.57 14.07 8.67
CA ARG A 132 24.13 12.77 9.04
C ARG A 132 24.28 12.62 10.54
N ASP A 133 24.83 13.64 11.20
CA ASP A 133 25.02 13.65 12.64
C ASP A 133 23.69 13.57 13.38
N ALA A 134 22.69 14.32 12.97
CA ALA A 134 21.34 14.24 13.54
C ALA A 134 20.70 12.84 13.38
N GLY A 135 20.95 12.17 12.27
CA GLY A 135 20.49 10.79 12.02
C GLY A 135 21.20 9.76 12.91
N TYR A 136 22.50 9.93 13.12
CA TYR A 136 23.28 9.06 14.00
C TYR A 136 22.89 9.24 15.47
N ASP A 137 22.69 10.47 15.94
CA ASP A 137 22.24 10.77 17.30
C ASP A 137 20.88 10.13 17.58
N PHE A 138 19.93 10.23 16.64
CA PHE A 138 18.62 9.60 16.76
C PHE A 138 18.70 8.07 16.84
N LEU A 139 19.51 7.43 16.00
CA LEU A 139 19.70 5.97 16.02
C LEU A 139 20.40 5.50 17.30
N THR A 140 21.33 6.29 17.82
CA THR A 140 22.04 5.99 19.08
C THR A 140 21.08 6.09 20.27
N GLU A 141 20.22 7.10 20.28
CA GLU A 141 19.20 7.26 21.32
C GLU A 141 18.20 6.10 21.34
N ILE A 142 17.72 5.66 20.16
CA ILE A 142 16.82 4.48 20.07
C ILE A 142 17.54 3.22 20.57
N SER A 143 18.80 3.00 20.15
CA SER A 143 19.53 1.79 20.52
C SER A 143 19.83 1.72 22.00
N SER A 144 20.08 2.86 22.67
CA SER A 144 20.29 2.91 24.12
C SER A 144 19.00 2.62 24.89
N ASN A 145 17.87 3.17 24.44
CA ASN A 145 16.55 2.92 25.06
C ASN A 145 16.12 1.44 24.96
N VAL A 146 16.42 0.78 23.84
CA VAL A 146 16.12 -0.66 23.66
C VAL A 146 16.98 -1.53 24.61
N GLN A 147 18.23 -1.15 24.86
CA GLN A 147 19.11 -1.89 25.76
C GLN A 147 18.73 -1.71 27.25
N GLU A 148 18.14 -0.57 27.63
CA GLU A 148 17.64 -0.35 28.99
C GLU A 148 16.37 -1.16 29.29
N GLU A 149 15.52 -1.43 28.30
CA GLU A 149 14.32 -2.25 28.46
C GLU A 149 14.61 -3.78 28.54
N GLU A 150 15.77 -4.24 28.06
CA GLU A 150 16.15 -5.66 28.10
C GLU A 150 16.89 -6.08 29.39
N GLN A 151 17.15 -5.18 30.35
CA GLN A 151 17.71 -5.57 31.61
C GLN A 151 16.62 -6.16 32.54
N PRO A 152 16.69 -7.45 32.91
CA PRO A 152 15.74 -8.02 33.84
C PRO A 152 15.91 -7.32 35.18
N GLN A 153 14.81 -6.77 35.70
CA GLN A 153 14.78 -6.28 37.07
C GLN A 153 15.03 -7.48 38.00
N GLU A 154 16.23 -7.58 38.57
CA GLU A 154 16.48 -8.47 39.69
C GLU A 154 15.64 -7.95 40.86
N GLU A 155 14.54 -8.62 41.14
CA GLU A 155 13.77 -8.41 42.36
C GLU A 155 14.61 -8.92 43.56
N PRO A 156 14.61 -8.17 44.70
CA PRO A 156 15.33 -8.51 45.91
C PRO A 156 14.72 -9.67 46.69
#